data_4e6549e039818660518b2e7df55f78c0
#
_entry.id   4e6549e039818660518b2e7df55f78c0
#
_cell.length_a   1.000
_cell.length_b   1.000
_cell.length_c   1.000
_cell.angle_alpha   90.00
_cell.angle_beta   90.00
_cell.angle_gamma   90.00
#
_symmetry.space_group_name_H-M   'P 1'
#
loop_
_entity.id
_entity.type
_entity.pdbx_description
1 polymer ?
#
loop_
_entity_poly.entity_id
_entity_poly.type
_entity_poly.pdbx_seq_one_letter_code
_entity_poly.pdbx_strand_id
1 'polypeptide(L)'
;MIALRNKANDKFVAECKVAEAGNKTKPNTPNTVIDKLQEIWKSVFPHRELIYDDAKFYASFVKNGAEVKYSANQMSDGERAVLYLTSQVLCVPQNKILIMDEPEIHLHRSLINRLWVALENARKDCLFIYITHDTQFAALHSHADKIWVQSFDGTNWNLQKLEESDLPEELLLDILGNRKDVLFVEGTADSDDVKLYSALYPNYYVVPCGNCRQVIERTKAFNRNITLHHCNIFGIIDRDYRSDEEIEKYKTNKIYTINVSEVENLFLVEELVRWFASYMGKNADEVFDAIKTFVIDTKFANMINSQICESVVAQIKYLLNGARVSNENEAAAKATLNVALASINYDAIKATEETRFTDALNNKDYKAVLRVFNKKQISNSVGTYFGIGERLYRSTILSLIKTNKKDEIVATLTSYLPTEIPR
;
A
#
# COMPACT_ATOMS: atom_id res chain seq x y z
N MET A 1 21.44 -16.06 -32.95
CA MET A 1 20.36 -17.06 -33.04
C MET A 1 20.44 -17.93 -34.30
N ILE A 2 20.44 -17.36 -35.51
CA ILE A 2 20.45 -18.11 -36.77
C ILE A 2 21.60 -19.10 -36.85
N ALA A 3 22.83 -18.67 -36.54
CA ALA A 3 24.00 -19.55 -36.51
C ALA A 3 23.87 -20.72 -35.52
N LEU A 4 23.29 -20.49 -34.35
CA LEU A 4 23.04 -21.54 -33.34
C LEU A 4 21.99 -22.55 -33.82
N ARG A 5 20.93 -22.07 -34.45
CA ARG A 5 19.91 -22.93 -35.09
C ARG A 5 20.54 -23.79 -36.19
N ASN A 6 21.27 -23.17 -37.10
CA ASN A 6 21.93 -23.89 -38.19
C ASN A 6 22.88 -24.97 -37.69
N LYS A 7 23.71 -24.64 -36.68
CA LYS A 7 24.59 -25.62 -36.05
C LYS A 7 23.82 -26.80 -35.45
N ALA A 8 22.66 -26.56 -34.81
CA ALA A 8 21.83 -27.62 -34.23
C ALA A 8 21.22 -28.51 -35.36
N ASN A 9 20.76 -27.91 -36.43
CA ASN A 9 20.20 -28.61 -37.58
C ASN A 9 21.25 -29.43 -38.34
N ASP A 10 22.46 -28.87 -38.55
CA ASP A 10 23.56 -29.55 -39.20
C ASP A 10 23.97 -30.79 -38.39
N LYS A 11 24.05 -30.66 -37.05
CA LYS A 11 24.34 -31.79 -36.18
C LYS A 11 23.25 -32.87 -36.29
N PHE A 12 21.98 -32.48 -36.24
CA PHE A 12 20.84 -33.38 -36.42
C PHE A 12 20.86 -34.12 -37.75
N VAL A 13 21.12 -33.42 -38.85
CA VAL A 13 21.27 -34.04 -40.20
C VAL A 13 22.39 -35.05 -40.21
N ALA A 14 23.54 -34.73 -39.60
CA ALA A 14 24.68 -35.65 -39.50
C ALA A 14 24.33 -36.92 -38.68
N GLU A 15 23.64 -36.75 -37.54
CA GLU A 15 23.17 -37.87 -36.71
C GLU A 15 22.13 -38.74 -37.44
N CYS A 16 21.21 -38.16 -38.17
CA CYS A 16 20.26 -38.90 -39.00
C CYS A 16 20.97 -39.76 -40.08
N LYS A 17 21.94 -39.22 -40.76
CA LYS A 17 22.76 -39.99 -41.78
C LYS A 17 23.49 -41.19 -41.13
N VAL A 18 24.04 -41.01 -39.93
CA VAL A 18 24.71 -42.11 -39.21
C VAL A 18 23.70 -43.16 -38.74
N ALA A 19 22.50 -42.75 -38.29
CA ALA A 19 21.45 -43.68 -37.93
C ALA A 19 20.92 -44.48 -39.10
N GLU A 20 20.72 -43.83 -40.25
CA GLU A 20 20.34 -44.52 -41.53
C GLU A 20 21.38 -45.53 -41.98
N ALA A 21 22.66 -45.18 -41.97
CA ALA A 21 23.74 -46.08 -42.34
C ALA A 21 23.89 -47.29 -41.40
N GLY A 22 23.50 -47.11 -40.11
CA GLY A 22 23.57 -48.15 -39.12
C GLY A 22 22.26 -48.90 -38.87
N ASN A 23 21.21 -48.67 -39.66
CA ASN A 23 19.85 -49.21 -39.46
C ASN A 23 19.28 -48.94 -38.03
N LYS A 24 19.60 -47.81 -37.44
CA LYS A 24 19.17 -47.36 -36.09
C LYS A 24 17.99 -46.37 -36.20
N THR A 25 17.24 -46.25 -35.11
CA THR A 25 16.17 -45.23 -34.97
C THR A 25 16.73 -43.83 -35.13
N LYS A 26 16.10 -43.01 -35.97
CA LYS A 26 16.46 -41.59 -36.14
C LYS A 26 16.34 -40.81 -34.86
N PRO A 27 17.23 -39.85 -34.55
CA PRO A 27 17.11 -39.00 -33.40
C PRO A 27 15.86 -38.09 -33.49
N ASN A 28 15.35 -37.64 -32.36
CA ASN A 28 14.28 -36.65 -32.32
C ASN A 28 14.74 -35.29 -32.87
N THR A 29 13.85 -34.59 -33.52
CA THR A 29 14.08 -33.23 -34.01
C THR A 29 14.55 -32.33 -32.83
N PRO A 30 15.68 -31.62 -32.99
CA PRO A 30 16.19 -30.78 -31.91
C PRO A 30 15.27 -29.59 -31.64
N ASN A 31 15.01 -29.30 -30.35
CA ASN A 31 14.42 -28.04 -29.96
C ASN A 31 15.48 -26.95 -30.07
N THR A 32 15.35 -26.11 -31.09
CA THR A 32 16.36 -25.08 -31.40
C THR A 32 16.17 -23.83 -30.55
N VAL A 33 17.15 -22.92 -30.61
CA VAL A 33 17.04 -21.62 -29.92
C VAL A 33 15.86 -20.76 -30.44
N ILE A 34 15.43 -20.99 -31.68
CA ILE A 34 14.28 -20.28 -32.27
C ILE A 34 12.98 -20.87 -31.74
N ASP A 35 12.88 -22.19 -31.60
CA ASP A 35 11.70 -22.84 -31.02
C ASP A 35 11.49 -22.37 -29.58
N LYS A 36 12.55 -22.30 -28.78
CA LYS A 36 12.51 -21.73 -27.42
C LYS A 36 12.08 -20.27 -27.40
N LEU A 37 12.52 -19.46 -28.33
CA LEU A 37 12.09 -18.07 -28.47
C LEU A 37 10.60 -17.99 -28.75
N GLN A 38 10.07 -18.84 -29.63
CA GLN A 38 8.63 -18.91 -29.95
C GLN A 38 7.80 -19.37 -28.76
N GLU A 39 8.27 -20.33 -27.97
CA GLU A 39 7.65 -20.79 -26.73
C GLU A 39 7.57 -19.65 -25.70
N ILE A 40 8.66 -18.93 -25.47
CA ILE A 40 8.71 -17.78 -24.55
C ILE A 40 7.79 -16.67 -25.05
N TRP A 41 7.84 -16.34 -26.35
CA TRP A 41 6.94 -15.35 -26.94
C TRP A 41 5.48 -15.70 -26.71
N LYS A 42 5.09 -16.96 -26.92
CA LYS A 42 3.72 -17.42 -26.70
C LYS A 42 3.28 -17.31 -25.23
N SER A 43 4.18 -17.54 -24.29
CA SER A 43 3.92 -17.39 -22.85
C SER A 43 3.68 -15.92 -22.46
N VAL A 44 4.39 -14.99 -23.09
CA VAL A 44 4.28 -13.55 -22.82
C VAL A 44 3.08 -12.95 -23.56
N PHE A 45 2.88 -13.34 -24.81
CA PHE A 45 1.79 -12.87 -25.69
C PHE A 45 0.89 -14.03 -26.15
N PRO A 46 -0.04 -14.53 -25.31
CA PRO A 46 -0.87 -15.71 -25.63
C PRO A 46 -1.70 -15.59 -26.90
N HIS A 47 -2.04 -14.38 -27.31
CA HIS A 47 -2.87 -14.09 -28.49
C HIS A 47 -2.07 -13.73 -29.75
N ARG A 48 -0.75 -13.86 -29.70
CA ARG A 48 0.14 -13.54 -30.81
C ARG A 48 1.11 -14.68 -31.07
N GLU A 49 1.40 -14.91 -32.33
CA GLU A 49 2.37 -15.92 -32.72
C GLU A 49 3.62 -15.25 -33.31
N LEU A 50 4.78 -15.79 -32.98
CA LEU A 50 6.03 -15.37 -33.55
C LEU A 50 6.41 -16.34 -34.66
N ILE A 51 6.60 -15.83 -35.85
CA ILE A 51 6.91 -16.60 -37.04
C ILE A 51 8.34 -16.26 -37.48
N TYR A 52 9.16 -17.29 -37.68
CA TYR A 52 10.49 -17.16 -38.28
C TYR A 52 10.46 -17.71 -39.70
N ASP A 53 10.65 -16.86 -40.70
CA ASP A 53 10.59 -17.18 -42.09
C ASP A 53 11.60 -16.33 -42.88
N ASP A 54 12.31 -16.94 -43.83
CA ASP A 54 13.32 -16.30 -44.70
C ASP A 54 14.32 -15.42 -43.86
N ALA A 55 14.85 -15.98 -42.78
CA ALA A 55 15.78 -15.31 -41.88
C ALA A 55 15.24 -14.03 -41.19
N LYS A 56 13.92 -13.83 -41.20
CA LYS A 56 13.22 -12.68 -40.61
C LYS A 56 12.19 -13.13 -39.59
N PHE A 57 11.91 -12.24 -38.64
CA PHE A 57 10.84 -12.43 -37.68
C PHE A 57 9.62 -11.62 -38.03
N TYR A 58 8.46 -12.25 -37.92
CA TYR A 58 7.14 -11.68 -38.05
C TYR A 58 6.31 -12.02 -36.81
N ALA A 59 5.34 -11.19 -36.51
CA ALA A 59 4.30 -11.56 -35.56
C ALA A 59 2.96 -11.65 -36.29
N SER A 60 2.06 -12.50 -35.77
CA SER A 60 0.69 -12.59 -36.31
C SER A 60 -0.33 -12.65 -35.18
N PHE A 61 -1.55 -12.22 -35.49
CA PHE A 61 -2.73 -12.35 -34.64
C PHE A 61 -3.98 -12.48 -35.47
N VAL A 62 -5.04 -13.04 -34.90
CA VAL A 62 -6.33 -13.17 -35.61
C VAL A 62 -7.20 -11.94 -35.31
N LYS A 63 -7.66 -11.26 -36.35
CA LYS A 63 -8.60 -10.14 -36.30
C LYS A 63 -9.81 -10.44 -37.21
N ASN A 64 -11.01 -10.46 -36.63
CA ASN A 64 -12.25 -10.77 -37.35
C ASN A 64 -12.19 -12.09 -38.17
N GLY A 65 -11.55 -13.12 -37.65
CA GLY A 65 -11.40 -14.42 -38.29
C GLY A 65 -10.31 -14.51 -39.38
N ALA A 66 -9.59 -13.40 -39.65
CA ALA A 66 -8.47 -13.37 -40.60
C ALA A 66 -7.14 -13.20 -39.85
N GLU A 67 -6.11 -13.93 -40.29
CA GLU A 67 -4.74 -13.75 -39.77
C GLU A 67 -4.14 -12.46 -40.33
N VAL A 68 -3.60 -11.64 -39.42
CA VAL A 68 -2.85 -10.42 -39.74
C VAL A 68 -1.40 -10.64 -39.37
N LYS A 69 -0.52 -10.72 -40.40
CA LYS A 69 0.94 -10.87 -40.23
C LYS A 69 1.62 -9.52 -40.43
N TYR A 70 2.58 -9.19 -39.54
CA TYR A 70 3.36 -7.95 -39.58
C TYR A 70 4.82 -8.19 -39.24
N SER A 71 5.71 -7.38 -39.82
CA SER A 71 7.15 -7.52 -39.65
C SER A 71 7.64 -6.99 -38.27
N ALA A 72 8.86 -7.37 -37.87
CA ALA A 72 9.49 -6.88 -36.63
C ALA A 72 9.57 -5.35 -36.53
N ASN A 73 9.68 -4.64 -37.67
CA ASN A 73 9.70 -3.17 -37.71
C ASN A 73 8.33 -2.54 -37.37
N GLN A 74 7.25 -3.29 -37.47
CA GLN A 74 5.88 -2.87 -37.14
C GLN A 74 5.43 -3.32 -35.77
N MET A 75 6.28 -4.02 -35.04
CA MET A 75 6.04 -4.41 -33.65
C MET A 75 6.00 -3.19 -32.73
N SER A 76 5.18 -3.25 -31.69
CA SER A 76 5.18 -2.28 -30.58
C SER A 76 6.52 -2.29 -29.84
N ASP A 77 6.79 -1.24 -29.05
CA ASP A 77 8.03 -1.17 -28.26
C ASP A 77 8.16 -2.35 -27.29
N GLY A 78 7.06 -2.74 -26.62
CA GLY A 78 7.04 -3.91 -25.74
C GLY A 78 7.32 -5.23 -26.47
N GLU A 79 6.76 -5.44 -27.67
CA GLU A 79 7.04 -6.62 -28.48
C GLU A 79 8.50 -6.66 -28.93
N ARG A 80 9.05 -5.52 -29.37
CA ARG A 80 10.46 -5.41 -29.74
C ARG A 80 11.39 -5.69 -28.54
N ALA A 81 11.05 -5.15 -27.36
CA ALA A 81 11.81 -5.39 -26.14
C ALA A 81 11.81 -6.88 -25.77
N VAL A 82 10.67 -7.55 -25.78
CA VAL A 82 10.53 -8.98 -25.50
C VAL A 82 11.34 -9.81 -26.52
N LEU A 83 11.23 -9.52 -27.82
CA LEU A 83 11.98 -10.21 -28.87
C LEU A 83 13.49 -10.04 -28.68
N TYR A 84 13.93 -8.81 -28.40
CA TYR A 84 15.35 -8.47 -28.22
C TYR A 84 15.92 -9.15 -26.97
N LEU A 85 15.31 -8.94 -25.80
CA LEU A 85 15.79 -9.49 -24.52
C LEU A 85 15.83 -11.02 -24.55
N THR A 86 14.76 -11.65 -25.05
CA THR A 86 14.72 -13.11 -25.20
C THR A 86 15.84 -13.61 -26.11
N SER A 87 16.07 -12.93 -27.24
CA SER A 87 17.13 -13.27 -28.17
C SER A 87 18.53 -13.16 -27.55
N GLN A 88 18.77 -12.10 -26.77
CA GLN A 88 20.06 -11.92 -26.09
C GLN A 88 20.27 -13.02 -25.06
N VAL A 89 19.31 -13.24 -24.15
CA VAL A 89 19.42 -14.24 -23.08
C VAL A 89 19.62 -15.65 -23.61
N LEU A 90 18.87 -16.04 -24.65
CA LEU A 90 19.00 -17.37 -25.27
C LEU A 90 20.29 -17.60 -26.02
N CYS A 91 20.96 -16.54 -26.50
CA CYS A 91 22.24 -16.63 -27.21
C CYS A 91 23.47 -16.67 -26.31
N VAL A 92 23.35 -16.37 -25.02
CA VAL A 92 24.45 -16.44 -24.07
C VAL A 92 24.93 -17.90 -23.92
N PRO A 93 26.25 -18.18 -23.89
CA PRO A 93 26.74 -19.51 -23.60
C PRO A 93 26.27 -20.05 -22.24
N GLN A 94 26.30 -21.36 -22.06
CA GLN A 94 25.92 -22.02 -20.81
C GLN A 94 26.80 -21.60 -19.62
N ASN A 95 26.24 -21.69 -18.41
CA ASN A 95 26.92 -21.44 -17.13
C ASN A 95 27.58 -20.03 -17.05
N LYS A 96 26.82 -19.01 -17.46
CA LYS A 96 27.27 -17.61 -17.41
C LYS A 96 26.45 -16.81 -16.40
N ILE A 97 26.99 -15.66 -16.01
CA ILE A 97 26.29 -14.65 -15.23
C ILE A 97 25.66 -13.66 -16.21
N LEU A 98 24.40 -13.40 -16.05
CA LEU A 98 23.60 -12.43 -16.80
C LEU A 98 23.31 -11.25 -15.88
N ILE A 99 23.85 -10.08 -16.19
CA ILE A 99 23.59 -8.85 -15.45
C ILE A 99 22.62 -8.02 -16.27
N MET A 100 21.47 -7.72 -15.69
CA MET A 100 20.40 -6.91 -16.29
C MET A 100 20.24 -5.63 -15.49
N ASP A 101 20.49 -4.50 -16.13
CA ASP A 101 20.30 -3.18 -15.59
C ASP A 101 18.94 -2.65 -16.05
N GLU A 102 18.09 -2.21 -15.08
CA GLU A 102 16.74 -1.74 -15.29
C GLU A 102 15.88 -2.71 -16.14
N PRO A 103 15.68 -3.96 -15.68
CA PRO A 103 14.98 -5.00 -16.44
C PRO A 103 13.49 -4.67 -16.74
N GLU A 104 12.92 -3.69 -16.08
CA GLU A 104 11.54 -3.17 -16.24
C GLU A 104 11.39 -2.15 -17.37
N ILE A 105 12.46 -1.52 -17.84
CA ILE A 105 12.41 -0.46 -18.84
C ILE A 105 11.77 -0.97 -20.15
N HIS A 106 10.91 -0.17 -20.73
CA HIS A 106 10.16 -0.43 -21.97
C HIS A 106 9.15 -1.58 -21.91
N LEU A 107 8.93 -2.19 -20.76
CA LEU A 107 7.96 -3.26 -20.57
C LEU A 107 6.76 -2.79 -19.74
N HIS A 108 5.56 -3.16 -20.18
CA HIS A 108 4.37 -2.98 -19.36
C HIS A 108 4.41 -3.98 -18.20
N ARG A 109 3.99 -3.56 -16.99
CA ARG A 109 4.01 -4.37 -15.76
C ARG A 109 3.45 -5.79 -15.93
N SER A 110 2.37 -5.95 -16.72
CA SER A 110 1.78 -7.26 -16.96
C SER A 110 2.67 -8.23 -17.76
N LEU A 111 3.69 -7.73 -18.45
CA LEU A 111 4.62 -8.51 -19.26
C LEU A 111 5.90 -8.86 -18.51
N ILE A 112 6.34 -7.98 -17.61
CA ILE A 112 7.63 -8.09 -16.91
C ILE A 112 7.76 -9.46 -16.22
N ASN A 113 6.84 -9.80 -15.34
CA ASN A 113 6.88 -11.05 -14.59
C ASN A 113 6.87 -12.29 -15.52
N ARG A 114 5.99 -12.28 -16.51
CA ARG A 114 5.89 -13.41 -17.47
C ARG A 114 7.19 -13.61 -18.25
N LEU A 115 7.80 -12.52 -18.69
CA LEU A 115 9.05 -12.57 -19.44
C LEU A 115 10.18 -13.13 -18.60
N TRP A 116 10.45 -12.53 -17.42
CA TRP A 116 11.61 -12.89 -16.63
C TRP A 116 11.50 -14.29 -16.05
N VAL A 117 10.32 -14.69 -15.56
CA VAL A 117 10.08 -16.09 -15.11
C VAL A 117 10.29 -17.09 -16.26
N ALA A 118 9.86 -16.76 -17.48
CA ALA A 118 10.06 -17.65 -18.63
C ALA A 118 11.55 -17.74 -19.02
N LEU A 119 12.30 -16.62 -18.97
CA LEU A 119 13.73 -16.58 -19.26
C LEU A 119 14.55 -17.33 -18.21
N GLU A 120 14.29 -17.13 -16.93
CA GLU A 120 14.93 -17.87 -15.84
C GLU A 120 14.70 -19.37 -15.95
N ASN A 121 13.46 -19.78 -16.24
CA ASN A 121 13.13 -21.18 -16.45
C ASN A 121 13.81 -21.78 -17.69
N ALA A 122 14.00 -21.00 -18.75
CA ALA A 122 14.67 -21.43 -19.96
C ALA A 122 16.20 -21.51 -19.79
N ARG A 123 16.76 -20.78 -18.83
CA ARG A 123 18.22 -20.63 -18.60
C ARG A 123 18.61 -20.90 -17.15
N LYS A 124 18.11 -22.01 -16.59
CA LYS A 124 18.49 -22.49 -15.25
C LYS A 124 20.00 -22.78 -15.09
N ASP A 125 20.70 -22.83 -16.19
CA ASP A 125 22.16 -22.96 -16.26
C ASP A 125 22.92 -21.65 -16.00
N CYS A 126 22.22 -20.51 -15.97
CA CYS A 126 22.81 -19.18 -15.79
C CYS A 126 22.38 -18.58 -14.45
N LEU A 127 23.26 -17.72 -13.90
CA LEU A 127 22.93 -16.87 -12.76
C LEU A 127 22.42 -15.53 -13.29
N PHE A 128 21.23 -15.10 -12.83
CA PHE A 128 20.69 -13.78 -13.13
C PHE A 128 21.00 -12.81 -11.99
N ILE A 129 21.49 -11.62 -12.34
CA ILE A 129 21.68 -10.49 -11.44
C ILE A 129 20.90 -9.33 -12.01
N TYR A 130 19.92 -8.82 -11.26
CA TYR A 130 19.12 -7.67 -11.64
C TYR A 130 19.55 -6.44 -10.85
N ILE A 131 19.77 -5.33 -11.55
CA ILE A 131 19.99 -4.00 -10.95
C ILE A 131 18.74 -3.20 -11.26
N THR A 132 17.99 -2.82 -10.24
CA THR A 132 16.72 -2.14 -10.41
C THR A 132 16.45 -1.15 -9.29
N HIS A 133 15.71 -0.10 -9.60
CA HIS A 133 15.12 0.81 -8.63
C HIS A 133 13.60 0.55 -8.45
N ASP A 134 13.01 -0.36 -9.24
CA ASP A 134 11.60 -0.75 -9.10
C ASP A 134 11.42 -1.80 -7.99
N THR A 135 10.89 -1.34 -6.86
CA THR A 135 10.63 -2.16 -5.68
C THR A 135 9.61 -3.26 -5.97
N GLN A 136 8.67 -3.05 -6.89
CA GLN A 136 7.69 -4.05 -7.28
C GLN A 136 8.33 -5.16 -8.12
N PHE A 137 9.27 -4.80 -9.02
CA PHE A 137 10.07 -5.80 -9.71
C PHE A 137 10.87 -6.67 -8.74
N ALA A 138 11.54 -6.04 -7.77
CA ALA A 138 12.28 -6.76 -6.74
C ALA A 138 11.38 -7.69 -5.90
N ALA A 139 10.17 -7.27 -5.56
CA ALA A 139 9.20 -8.07 -4.80
C ALA A 139 8.68 -9.30 -5.58
N LEU A 140 8.59 -9.22 -6.92
CA LEU A 140 8.19 -10.36 -7.76
C LEU A 140 9.17 -11.54 -7.68
N HIS A 141 10.43 -11.29 -7.32
CA HIS A 141 11.49 -12.29 -7.20
C HIS A 141 11.73 -12.68 -5.74
N SER A 142 10.69 -13.17 -5.04
CA SER A 142 10.70 -13.49 -3.61
C SER A 142 11.80 -14.51 -3.22
N HIS A 143 12.21 -15.37 -4.14
CA HIS A 143 13.26 -16.38 -3.91
C HIS A 143 14.70 -15.89 -4.19
N ALA A 144 14.85 -14.67 -4.69
CA ALA A 144 16.17 -14.09 -4.97
C ALA A 144 16.76 -13.40 -3.73
N ASP A 145 18.06 -13.54 -3.53
CA ASP A 145 18.78 -12.71 -2.56
C ASP A 145 18.69 -11.25 -2.97
N LYS A 146 18.34 -10.39 -2.04
CA LYS A 146 18.21 -8.94 -2.27
C LYS A 146 19.29 -8.19 -1.53
N ILE A 147 19.99 -7.32 -2.24
CA ILE A 147 21.02 -6.44 -1.70
C ILE A 147 20.57 -5.00 -1.90
N TRP A 148 20.32 -4.31 -0.81
CA TRP A 148 20.00 -2.89 -0.84
C TRP A 148 21.27 -2.06 -0.88
N VAL A 149 21.42 -1.24 -1.92
CA VAL A 149 22.48 -0.26 -2.08
C VAL A 149 22.04 1.04 -1.41
N GLN A 150 22.47 1.28 -0.18
CA GLN A 150 22.04 2.44 0.62
C GLN A 150 22.69 3.73 0.16
N SER A 151 24.00 3.73 -0.01
CA SER A 151 24.77 4.93 -0.37
C SER A 151 26.16 4.58 -0.93
N PHE A 152 26.77 5.57 -1.56
CA PHE A 152 28.17 5.57 -1.96
C PHE A 152 28.82 6.89 -1.50
N ASP A 153 29.90 6.82 -0.76
CA ASP A 153 30.60 7.98 -0.20
C ASP A 153 31.72 8.54 -1.10
N GLY A 154 31.86 8.00 -2.31
CA GLY A 154 32.93 8.32 -3.25
C GLY A 154 34.06 7.29 -3.23
N THR A 155 34.11 6.42 -2.23
CA THR A 155 35.15 5.36 -2.06
C THR A 155 34.50 4.02 -1.72
N ASN A 156 33.53 4.00 -0.81
CA ASN A 156 32.90 2.79 -0.29
C ASN A 156 31.43 2.75 -0.57
N TRP A 157 30.93 1.57 -0.90
CA TRP A 157 29.50 1.27 -0.99
C TRP A 157 28.98 0.81 0.35
N ASN A 158 27.87 1.39 0.80
CA ASN A 158 27.11 0.86 1.92
C ASN A 158 26.02 -0.08 1.38
N LEU A 159 26.23 -1.37 1.60
CA LEU A 159 25.39 -2.45 1.09
C LEU A 159 24.77 -3.21 2.27
N GLN A 160 23.49 -3.52 2.17
CA GLN A 160 22.80 -4.35 3.15
C GLN A 160 22.06 -5.49 2.46
N LYS A 161 22.33 -6.73 2.87
CA LYS A 161 21.51 -7.88 2.47
C LYS A 161 20.19 -7.82 3.24
N LEU A 162 19.06 -7.91 2.53
CA LEU A 162 17.74 -8.01 3.15
C LEU A 162 17.55 -9.48 3.59
N GLU A 163 17.40 -9.67 4.89
CA GLU A 163 17.11 -10.98 5.48
C GLU A 163 15.61 -11.25 5.46
N GLU A 164 15.24 -12.54 5.49
CA GLU A 164 13.85 -12.94 5.68
C GLU A 164 13.33 -12.36 7.02
N SER A 165 12.19 -11.71 6.99
CA SER A 165 11.56 -11.10 8.16
C SER A 165 10.06 -11.33 8.15
N ASP A 166 9.41 -11.15 9.31
CA ASP A 166 7.95 -11.20 9.44
C ASP A 166 7.25 -9.98 8.78
N LEU A 167 8.02 -9.06 8.17
CA LEU A 167 7.48 -7.90 7.49
C LEU A 167 7.03 -8.26 6.08
N PRO A 168 5.92 -7.68 5.60
CA PRO A 168 5.53 -7.81 4.20
C PRO A 168 6.62 -7.24 3.29
N GLU A 169 7.26 -8.09 2.49
CA GLU A 169 8.44 -7.75 1.68
C GLU A 169 8.17 -6.58 0.72
N GLU A 170 7.03 -6.61 0.03
CA GLU A 170 6.64 -5.52 -0.89
C GLU A 170 6.58 -4.17 -0.18
N LEU A 171 5.99 -4.13 1.02
CA LEU A 171 5.90 -2.91 1.80
C LEU A 171 7.27 -2.46 2.34
N LEU A 172 8.14 -3.40 2.74
CA LEU A 172 9.49 -3.08 3.17
C LEU A 172 10.30 -2.45 2.02
N LEU A 173 10.22 -3.03 0.84
CA LEU A 173 10.91 -2.52 -0.35
C LEU A 173 10.38 -1.13 -0.74
N ASP A 174 9.07 -0.91 -0.69
CA ASP A 174 8.47 0.41 -0.94
C ASP A 174 8.96 1.48 0.05
N ILE A 175 9.07 1.13 1.32
CA ILE A 175 9.60 2.02 2.36
C ILE A 175 11.07 2.35 2.08
N LEU A 176 11.89 1.35 1.79
CA LEU A 176 13.30 1.53 1.47
C LEU A 176 13.50 2.40 0.22
N GLY A 177 12.67 2.20 -0.81
CA GLY A 177 12.70 2.99 -2.03
C GLY A 177 12.36 4.47 -1.82
N ASN A 178 11.44 4.78 -0.90
CA ASN A 178 11.00 6.15 -0.62
C ASN A 178 12.01 6.98 0.20
N ARG A 179 12.86 6.36 1.00
CA ARG A 179 13.86 7.01 1.87
C ARG A 179 13.30 8.09 2.82
N LYS A 180 12.00 8.04 3.10
CA LYS A 180 11.29 8.94 4.02
C LYS A 180 10.91 8.20 5.29
N ASP A 181 10.72 8.94 6.36
CA ASP A 181 10.02 8.43 7.54
C ASP A 181 8.60 8.02 7.14
N VAL A 182 8.01 7.05 7.83
CA VAL A 182 6.75 6.43 7.44
C VAL A 182 5.64 6.78 8.41
N LEU A 183 4.49 7.08 7.85
CA LEU A 183 3.26 7.31 8.59
C LEU A 183 2.19 6.31 8.14
N PHE A 184 1.90 5.31 8.96
CA PHE A 184 0.79 4.40 8.76
C PHE A 184 -0.52 5.05 9.17
N VAL A 185 -1.52 5.01 8.30
CA VAL A 185 -2.84 5.63 8.52
C VAL A 185 -3.97 4.67 8.15
N GLU A 186 -5.18 4.92 8.65
CA GLU A 186 -6.37 4.19 8.24
C GLU A 186 -6.77 4.54 6.81
N GLY A 187 -7.68 3.77 6.22
CA GLY A 187 -8.19 3.98 4.87
C GLY A 187 -7.43 3.24 3.77
N THR A 188 -7.85 3.49 2.55
CA THR A 188 -7.27 2.95 1.30
C THR A 188 -6.56 4.05 0.52
N ALA A 189 -5.77 3.69 -0.50
CA ALA A 189 -4.97 4.64 -1.28
C ALA A 189 -5.77 5.84 -1.84
N ASP A 190 -7.05 5.63 -2.17
CA ASP A 190 -7.92 6.67 -2.72
C ASP A 190 -8.77 7.39 -1.66
N SER A 191 -8.67 7.00 -0.38
CA SER A 191 -9.48 7.58 0.70
C SER A 191 -9.15 9.05 0.95
N ASP A 192 -10.10 9.78 1.52
CA ASP A 192 -9.91 11.18 1.90
C ASP A 192 -8.88 11.32 3.03
N ASP A 193 -8.77 10.31 3.90
CA ASP A 193 -7.82 10.25 5.00
C ASP A 193 -6.39 10.30 4.48
N VAL A 194 -6.05 9.45 3.52
CA VAL A 194 -4.71 9.39 2.93
C VAL A 194 -4.36 10.72 2.21
N LYS A 195 -5.32 11.29 1.48
CA LYS A 195 -5.14 12.60 0.82
C LYS A 195 -4.86 13.69 1.84
N LEU A 196 -5.63 13.71 2.94
CA LEU A 196 -5.48 14.69 4.01
C LEU A 196 -4.14 14.52 4.72
N TYR A 197 -3.81 13.31 5.19
CA TYR A 197 -2.55 13.06 5.90
C TYR A 197 -1.33 13.29 5.02
N SER A 198 -1.37 12.96 3.73
CA SER A 198 -0.27 13.27 2.79
C SER A 198 -0.01 14.77 2.64
N ALA A 199 -1.05 15.59 2.79
CA ALA A 199 -0.90 17.03 2.77
C ALA A 199 -0.41 17.59 4.12
N LEU A 200 -0.88 17.01 5.24
CA LEU A 200 -0.52 17.42 6.60
C LEU A 200 0.92 17.01 6.98
N TYR A 201 1.42 15.91 6.43
CA TYR A 201 2.74 15.33 6.70
C TYR A 201 3.55 15.13 5.41
N PRO A 202 3.96 16.19 4.71
CA PRO A 202 4.61 16.09 3.39
C PRO A 202 6.00 15.44 3.43
N ASN A 203 6.63 15.44 4.61
CA ASN A 203 7.96 14.85 4.81
C ASN A 203 7.90 13.33 5.04
N TYR A 204 6.71 12.76 5.15
CA TYR A 204 6.50 11.34 5.39
C TYR A 204 6.04 10.59 4.14
N TYR A 205 6.37 9.31 4.09
CA TYR A 205 5.70 8.37 3.21
C TYR A 205 4.43 7.88 3.93
N VAL A 206 3.27 8.37 3.50
CA VAL A 206 1.97 8.01 4.09
C VAL A 206 1.48 6.71 3.47
N VAL A 207 1.32 5.68 4.30
CA VAL A 207 0.96 4.32 3.87
C VAL A 207 -0.43 3.96 4.40
N PRO A 208 -1.41 3.71 3.53
CA PRO A 208 -2.73 3.25 3.93
C PRO A 208 -2.71 1.80 4.45
N CYS A 209 -3.42 1.55 5.54
CA CYS A 209 -3.48 0.22 6.16
C CYS A 209 -4.89 -0.38 6.21
N GLY A 210 -5.89 0.29 5.66
CA GLY A 210 -7.28 -0.16 5.70
C GLY A 210 -7.99 0.16 7.02
N ASN A 211 -7.59 -0.43 8.14
CA ASN A 211 -8.24 -0.26 9.43
C ASN A 211 -7.24 -0.04 10.58
N CYS A 212 -7.75 0.42 11.74
CA CYS A 212 -6.93 0.73 12.91
C CYS A 212 -6.08 -0.45 13.39
N ARG A 213 -6.60 -1.68 13.33
CA ARG A 213 -5.86 -2.88 13.74
C ARG A 213 -4.61 -3.06 12.90
N GLN A 214 -4.71 -2.93 11.59
CA GLN A 214 -3.56 -3.04 10.69
C GLN A 214 -2.55 -1.91 10.88
N VAL A 215 -3.00 -0.67 11.15
CA VAL A 215 -2.10 0.43 11.54
C VAL A 215 -1.30 0.05 12.78
N ILE A 216 -1.98 -0.45 13.82
CA ILE A 216 -1.35 -0.84 15.08
C ILE A 216 -0.33 -1.98 14.87
N GLU A 217 -0.74 -3.04 14.17
CA GLU A 217 0.09 -4.22 13.93
C GLU A 217 1.34 -3.86 13.11
N ARG A 218 1.17 -3.13 12.00
CA ARG A 218 2.27 -2.70 11.13
C ARG A 218 3.23 -1.75 11.83
N THR A 219 2.71 -0.72 12.53
CA THR A 219 3.56 0.21 13.28
C THR A 219 4.42 -0.52 14.30
N LYS A 220 3.85 -1.45 15.07
CA LYS A 220 4.60 -2.26 16.04
C LYS A 220 5.62 -3.17 15.37
N ALA A 221 5.24 -3.85 14.29
CA ALA A 221 6.12 -4.78 13.57
C ALA A 221 7.34 -4.05 12.98
N PHE A 222 7.13 -2.92 12.31
CA PHE A 222 8.23 -2.14 11.74
C PHE A 222 9.11 -1.51 12.83
N ASN A 223 8.56 -0.95 13.90
CA ASN A 223 9.36 -0.41 15.00
C ASN A 223 10.21 -1.48 15.74
N ARG A 224 9.81 -2.76 15.73
CA ARG A 224 10.64 -3.85 16.26
C ARG A 224 11.81 -4.20 15.35
N ASN A 225 11.69 -3.96 14.06
CA ASN A 225 12.65 -4.33 13.03
C ASN A 225 13.38 -3.10 12.44
N ILE A 226 13.69 -2.11 13.28
CA ILE A 226 14.27 -0.83 12.86
C ILE A 226 15.59 -0.98 12.11
N THR A 227 16.35 -2.04 12.36
CA THR A 227 17.60 -2.34 11.68
C THR A 227 17.42 -2.68 10.19
N LEU A 228 16.22 -3.06 9.77
CA LEU A 228 15.94 -3.41 8.37
C LEU A 228 15.64 -2.18 7.49
N HIS A 229 15.22 -1.07 8.06
CA HIS A 229 14.77 0.10 7.27
C HIS A 229 15.35 1.45 7.71
N HIS A 230 15.82 1.58 8.94
CA HIS A 230 16.43 2.81 9.52
C HIS A 230 15.52 4.06 9.49
N CYS A 231 14.23 3.93 9.16
CA CYS A 231 13.27 5.02 9.14
C CYS A 231 12.57 5.17 10.49
N ASN A 232 12.11 6.38 10.80
CA ASN A 232 11.16 6.55 11.89
C ASN A 232 9.77 6.14 11.41
N ILE A 233 9.12 5.27 12.19
CA ILE A 233 7.81 4.74 11.86
C ILE A 233 6.80 5.22 12.89
N PHE A 234 5.73 5.83 12.41
CA PHE A 234 4.62 6.32 13.22
C PHE A 234 3.29 5.75 12.71
N GLY A 235 2.32 5.64 13.58
CA GLY A 235 0.93 5.32 13.23
C GLY A 235 -0.02 6.40 13.71
N ILE A 236 -1.01 6.75 12.88
CA ILE A 236 -2.16 7.55 13.30
C ILE A 236 -3.41 6.71 13.14
N ILE A 237 -4.20 6.65 14.20
CA ILE A 237 -5.52 6.01 14.22
C ILE A 237 -6.56 7.02 14.68
N ASP A 238 -7.81 6.79 14.32
CA ASP A 238 -8.93 7.56 14.83
C ASP A 238 -9.01 7.42 16.37
N ARG A 239 -9.44 8.47 17.04
CA ARG A 239 -9.65 8.42 18.49
C ARG A 239 -10.79 7.48 18.84
N ASP A 240 -11.84 7.48 18.05
CA ASP A 240 -13.08 6.74 18.32
C ASP A 240 -13.57 6.96 19.78
N TYR A 241 -13.94 5.87 20.44
CA TYR A 241 -14.36 5.85 21.83
C TYR A 241 -13.22 5.51 22.82
N ARG A 242 -11.95 5.57 22.39
CA ARG A 242 -10.80 5.18 23.24
C ARG A 242 -10.67 6.08 24.45
N SER A 243 -10.35 5.45 25.59
CA SER A 243 -10.00 6.17 26.81
C SER A 243 -8.61 6.81 26.70
N ASP A 244 -8.36 7.83 27.52
CA ASP A 244 -7.03 8.46 27.58
C ASP A 244 -5.97 7.45 28.03
N GLU A 245 -6.32 6.49 28.93
CA GLU A 245 -5.41 5.41 29.32
C GLU A 245 -5.04 4.49 28.15
N GLU A 246 -6.00 4.12 27.31
CA GLU A 246 -5.75 3.33 26.10
C GLU A 246 -4.83 4.07 25.13
N ILE A 247 -5.08 5.37 24.92
CA ILE A 247 -4.28 6.21 24.04
C ILE A 247 -2.84 6.31 24.53
N GLU A 248 -2.60 6.51 25.83
CA GLU A 248 -1.25 6.56 26.38
C GLU A 248 -0.48 5.24 26.18
N LYS A 249 -1.17 4.09 26.25
CA LYS A 249 -0.55 2.79 25.93
C LYS A 249 -0.14 2.69 24.46
N TYR A 250 -0.88 3.28 23.53
CA TYR A 250 -0.50 3.29 22.11
C TYR A 250 0.72 4.17 21.85
N LYS A 251 0.86 5.31 22.55
CA LYS A 251 2.01 6.22 22.43
C LYS A 251 3.36 5.53 22.65
N THR A 252 3.40 4.56 23.58
CA THR A 252 4.64 3.79 23.83
C THR A 252 5.14 3.03 22.60
N ASN A 253 4.28 2.80 21.64
CA ASN A 253 4.58 2.13 20.37
C ASN A 253 4.61 3.09 19.18
N LYS A 254 4.73 4.41 19.41
CA LYS A 254 4.66 5.47 18.39
C LYS A 254 3.36 5.45 17.58
N ILE A 255 2.25 5.10 18.21
CA ILE A 255 0.90 5.13 17.62
C ILE A 255 0.13 6.23 18.34
N TYR A 256 -0.42 7.16 17.58
CA TYR A 256 -1.05 8.36 18.06
C TYR A 256 -2.49 8.48 17.56
N THR A 257 -3.28 9.31 18.23
CA THR A 257 -4.63 9.65 17.80
C THR A 257 -4.74 11.13 17.47
N ILE A 258 -5.64 11.47 16.58
CA ILE A 258 -6.06 12.88 16.41
C ILE A 258 -6.91 13.32 17.60
N ASN A 259 -7.03 14.65 17.79
CA ASN A 259 -7.74 15.22 18.95
C ASN A 259 -9.25 15.45 18.68
N VAL A 260 -9.79 14.70 17.71
CA VAL A 260 -11.23 14.56 17.42
C VAL A 260 -11.56 13.08 17.30
N SER A 261 -12.85 12.70 17.32
CA SER A 261 -13.27 11.29 17.31
C SER A 261 -12.81 10.54 16.07
N GLU A 262 -13.07 11.10 14.90
CA GLU A 262 -12.74 10.52 13.58
C GLU A 262 -12.10 11.58 12.68
N VAL A 263 -11.35 11.16 11.66
CA VAL A 263 -10.71 12.06 10.70
C VAL A 263 -11.73 12.99 10.02
N GLU A 264 -12.95 12.52 9.79
CA GLU A 264 -14.02 13.32 9.22
C GLU A 264 -14.41 14.52 10.08
N ASN A 265 -14.22 14.44 11.40
CA ASN A 265 -14.47 15.55 12.32
C ASN A 265 -13.42 16.67 12.20
N LEU A 266 -12.25 16.40 11.60
CA LEU A 266 -11.30 17.47 11.25
C LEU A 266 -11.91 18.49 10.29
N PHE A 267 -12.82 18.07 9.42
CA PHE A 267 -13.52 18.98 8.52
C PHE A 267 -14.58 19.85 9.23
N LEU A 268 -14.90 19.56 10.49
CA LEU A 268 -15.88 20.30 11.28
C LEU A 268 -15.24 21.21 12.33
N VAL A 269 -13.91 21.22 12.46
CA VAL A 269 -13.25 22.06 13.48
C VAL A 269 -13.50 23.55 13.19
N GLU A 270 -13.68 24.32 14.26
CA GLU A 270 -14.08 25.73 14.17
C GLU A 270 -13.16 26.53 13.25
N GLU A 271 -11.86 26.35 13.40
CA GLU A 271 -10.85 27.09 12.66
C GLU A 271 -10.96 26.86 11.14
N LEU A 272 -11.20 25.62 10.71
CA LEU A 272 -11.39 25.28 9.30
C LEU A 272 -12.74 25.78 8.76
N VAL A 273 -13.81 25.62 9.54
CA VAL A 273 -15.15 26.09 9.17
C VAL A 273 -15.15 27.60 8.97
N ARG A 274 -14.56 28.35 9.88
CA ARG A 274 -14.44 29.81 9.80
C ARG A 274 -13.56 30.25 8.62
N TRP A 275 -12.44 29.59 8.41
CA TRP A 275 -11.58 29.84 7.28
C TRP A 275 -12.32 29.64 5.95
N PHE A 276 -13.02 28.52 5.82
CA PHE A 276 -13.74 28.21 4.58
C PHE A 276 -14.95 29.13 4.35
N ALA A 277 -15.67 29.53 5.40
CA ALA A 277 -16.74 30.53 5.30
C ALA A 277 -16.21 31.85 4.76
N SER A 278 -15.09 32.34 5.29
CA SER A 278 -14.41 33.56 4.81
C SER A 278 -13.94 33.41 3.36
N TYR A 279 -13.37 32.25 3.01
CA TYR A 279 -12.96 31.92 1.64
C TYR A 279 -14.14 31.99 0.64
N MET A 280 -15.33 31.55 1.08
CA MET A 280 -16.58 31.58 0.30
C MET A 280 -17.26 32.96 0.34
N GLY A 281 -16.68 33.99 0.96
CA GLY A 281 -17.26 35.33 1.08
C GLY A 281 -18.47 35.38 2.01
N LYS A 282 -18.58 34.43 2.97
CA LYS A 282 -19.65 34.38 3.97
C LYS A 282 -19.18 34.98 5.29
N ASN A 283 -20.14 35.35 6.15
CA ASN A 283 -19.86 35.71 7.54
C ASN A 283 -19.44 34.48 8.32
N ALA A 284 -18.21 34.44 8.80
CA ALA A 284 -17.61 33.28 9.46
C ALA A 284 -18.31 32.95 10.79
N ASP A 285 -18.75 33.96 11.55
CA ASP A 285 -19.46 33.76 12.82
C ASP A 285 -20.84 33.15 12.60
N GLU A 286 -21.62 33.72 11.69
CA GLU A 286 -22.97 33.22 11.38
C GLU A 286 -22.94 31.77 10.86
N VAL A 287 -22.01 31.45 9.96
CA VAL A 287 -21.87 30.09 9.42
C VAL A 287 -21.41 29.12 10.50
N PHE A 288 -20.45 29.51 11.31
CA PHE A 288 -19.98 28.64 12.38
C PHE A 288 -21.06 28.39 13.43
N ASP A 289 -21.77 29.43 13.88
CA ASP A 289 -22.85 29.28 14.87
C ASP A 289 -23.99 28.40 14.35
N ALA A 290 -24.35 28.52 13.08
CA ALA A 290 -25.33 27.66 12.44
C ALA A 290 -24.85 26.19 12.38
N ILE A 291 -23.62 25.93 12.00
CA ILE A 291 -23.02 24.57 11.98
C ILE A 291 -22.90 24.02 13.41
N LYS A 292 -22.45 24.82 14.37
CA LYS A 292 -22.37 24.44 15.79
C LYS A 292 -23.72 23.99 16.33
N THR A 293 -24.77 24.78 16.08
CA THR A 293 -26.14 24.45 16.47
C THR A 293 -26.61 23.15 15.80
N PHE A 294 -26.34 22.99 14.51
CA PHE A 294 -26.68 21.77 13.78
C PHE A 294 -25.96 20.54 14.36
N VAL A 295 -24.66 20.62 14.63
CA VAL A 295 -23.88 19.50 15.16
C VAL A 295 -24.30 19.15 16.57
N ILE A 296 -24.44 20.13 17.47
CA ILE A 296 -24.75 19.89 18.88
C ILE A 296 -26.24 19.59 19.06
N ASP A 297 -27.09 20.53 18.70
CA ASP A 297 -28.50 20.50 19.11
C ASP A 297 -29.35 19.57 18.19
N THR A 298 -28.94 19.42 16.91
CA THR A 298 -29.71 18.58 15.98
C THR A 298 -29.13 17.17 15.84
N LYS A 299 -27.81 17.02 15.76
CA LYS A 299 -27.19 15.71 15.51
C LYS A 299 -26.78 15.00 16.80
N PHE A 300 -25.94 15.62 17.60
CA PHE A 300 -25.38 14.99 18.79
C PHE A 300 -26.47 14.74 19.85
N ALA A 301 -27.31 15.72 20.17
CA ALA A 301 -28.38 15.58 21.17
C ALA A 301 -29.35 14.43 20.81
N ASN A 302 -29.69 14.27 19.52
CA ASN A 302 -30.59 13.19 19.07
C ASN A 302 -29.93 11.80 19.08
N MET A 303 -28.61 11.72 19.10
CA MET A 303 -27.85 10.46 19.01
C MET A 303 -27.10 10.12 20.29
N ILE A 304 -27.13 10.97 21.31
CA ILE A 304 -26.31 10.85 22.51
C ILE A 304 -26.43 9.48 23.19
N ASN A 305 -27.65 8.96 23.34
CA ASN A 305 -27.87 7.66 23.98
C ASN A 305 -27.24 6.49 23.21
N SER A 306 -27.31 6.51 21.88
CA SER A 306 -26.65 5.48 21.05
C SER A 306 -25.13 5.59 21.13
N GLN A 307 -24.62 6.81 21.13
CA GLN A 307 -23.18 7.09 21.23
C GLN A 307 -22.60 6.66 22.59
N ILE A 308 -23.32 6.93 23.69
CA ILE A 308 -22.95 6.43 25.03
C ILE A 308 -22.92 4.90 25.02
N CYS A 309 -23.95 4.25 24.50
CA CYS A 309 -23.98 2.79 24.42
C CYS A 309 -22.81 2.21 23.61
N GLU A 310 -22.52 2.77 22.44
CA GLU A 310 -21.40 2.37 21.60
C GLU A 310 -20.06 2.57 22.32
N SER A 311 -19.91 3.69 23.05
CA SER A 311 -18.73 3.98 23.85
C SER A 311 -18.53 2.97 24.98
N VAL A 312 -19.59 2.68 25.75
CA VAL A 312 -19.56 1.66 26.83
C VAL A 312 -19.14 0.30 26.30
N VAL A 313 -19.72 -0.11 25.16
CA VAL A 313 -19.36 -1.38 24.51
C VAL A 313 -17.91 -1.39 24.05
N ALA A 314 -17.39 -0.27 23.54
CA ALA A 314 -15.98 -0.16 23.15
C ALA A 314 -15.05 -0.29 24.35
N GLN A 315 -15.35 0.36 25.48
CA GLN A 315 -14.57 0.22 26.73
C GLN A 315 -14.58 -1.22 27.26
N ILE A 316 -15.75 -1.88 27.27
CA ILE A 316 -15.85 -3.27 27.68
C ILE A 316 -15.02 -4.20 26.79
N LYS A 317 -15.09 -4.02 25.46
CA LYS A 317 -14.27 -4.78 24.51
C LYS A 317 -12.77 -4.57 24.73
N TYR A 318 -12.37 -3.33 25.02
CA TYR A 318 -10.98 -3.03 25.33
C TYR A 318 -10.49 -3.78 26.57
N LEU A 319 -11.27 -3.77 27.67
CA LEU A 319 -10.96 -4.49 28.90
C LEU A 319 -10.90 -6.00 28.68
N LEU A 320 -11.85 -6.57 27.94
CA LEU A 320 -11.87 -7.99 27.58
C LEU A 320 -10.65 -8.40 26.76
N ASN A 321 -10.26 -7.59 25.76
CA ASN A 321 -9.09 -7.84 24.93
C ASN A 321 -7.76 -7.75 25.71
N GLY A 322 -7.75 -6.95 26.79
CA GLY A 322 -6.62 -6.84 27.70
C GLY A 322 -6.54 -7.95 28.76
N ALA A 323 -7.62 -8.74 28.92
CA ALA A 323 -7.71 -9.79 29.94
C ALA A 323 -6.73 -10.93 29.66
N ARG A 324 -5.90 -11.25 30.65
CA ARG A 324 -4.98 -12.40 30.57
C ARG A 324 -5.56 -13.57 31.35
N VAL A 325 -5.85 -14.66 30.63
CA VAL A 325 -6.26 -15.93 31.24
C VAL A 325 -5.03 -16.83 31.32
N SER A 326 -4.74 -17.37 32.50
CA SER A 326 -3.62 -18.31 32.70
C SER A 326 -3.82 -19.57 31.89
N ASN A 327 -2.73 -20.14 31.37
CA ASN A 327 -2.71 -21.43 30.69
C ASN A 327 -1.97 -22.51 31.49
N GLU A 328 -1.68 -22.27 32.77
CA GLU A 328 -0.95 -23.23 33.61
C GLU A 328 -1.78 -24.45 33.97
N ASN A 329 -3.04 -24.26 34.40
CA ASN A 329 -4.00 -25.30 34.70
C ASN A 329 -5.42 -24.75 34.77
N GLU A 330 -6.42 -25.65 34.85
CA GLU A 330 -7.85 -25.29 34.84
C GLU A 330 -8.22 -24.33 36.01
N ALA A 331 -7.71 -24.56 37.21
CA ALA A 331 -8.01 -23.75 38.40
C ALA A 331 -7.45 -22.32 38.24
N ALA A 332 -6.21 -22.18 37.76
CA ALA A 332 -5.59 -20.90 37.45
C ALA A 332 -6.29 -20.16 36.31
N ALA A 333 -6.67 -20.88 35.26
CA ALA A 333 -7.44 -20.31 34.16
C ALA A 333 -8.79 -19.75 34.62
N LYS A 334 -9.54 -20.50 35.43
CA LYS A 334 -10.82 -20.08 35.99
C LYS A 334 -10.67 -18.89 36.97
N ALA A 335 -9.66 -18.92 37.83
CA ALA A 335 -9.38 -17.82 38.76
C ALA A 335 -9.06 -16.52 38.04
N THR A 336 -8.15 -16.54 37.07
CA THR A 336 -7.76 -15.33 36.30
C THR A 336 -8.88 -14.83 35.40
N LEU A 337 -9.69 -15.71 34.80
CA LEU A 337 -10.90 -15.32 34.06
C LEU A 337 -11.90 -14.61 34.98
N ASN A 338 -12.18 -15.15 36.18
CA ASN A 338 -13.10 -14.52 37.14
C ASN A 338 -12.61 -13.15 37.61
N VAL A 339 -11.30 -12.97 37.81
CA VAL A 339 -10.71 -11.67 38.15
C VAL A 339 -10.92 -10.69 36.99
N ALA A 340 -10.67 -11.12 35.74
CA ALA A 340 -10.86 -10.28 34.57
C ALA A 340 -12.33 -9.86 34.39
N LEU A 341 -13.27 -10.79 34.58
CA LEU A 341 -14.71 -10.48 34.49
C LEU A 341 -15.16 -9.57 35.63
N ALA A 342 -14.66 -9.78 36.86
CA ALA A 342 -14.99 -8.92 38.01
C ALA A 342 -14.45 -7.48 37.88
N SER A 343 -13.40 -7.27 37.07
CA SER A 343 -12.88 -5.94 36.77
C SER A 343 -13.78 -5.11 35.85
N ILE A 344 -14.75 -5.74 35.15
CA ILE A 344 -15.66 -5.09 34.21
C ILE A 344 -16.95 -4.73 34.95
N ASN A 345 -17.03 -3.50 35.42
CA ASN A 345 -18.25 -2.97 36.05
C ASN A 345 -19.02 -2.14 35.00
N TYR A 346 -20.07 -2.72 34.42
CA TYR A 346 -20.88 -2.06 33.41
C TYR A 346 -21.45 -0.72 33.88
N ASP A 347 -22.03 -0.67 35.09
CA ASP A 347 -22.69 0.53 35.61
C ASP A 347 -21.69 1.66 35.86
N ALA A 348 -20.51 1.35 36.39
CA ALA A 348 -19.45 2.32 36.56
C ALA A 348 -18.91 2.87 35.22
N ILE A 349 -18.69 1.99 34.23
CA ILE A 349 -18.26 2.40 32.90
C ILE A 349 -19.34 3.28 32.27
N LYS A 350 -20.62 2.86 32.34
CA LYS A 350 -21.74 3.62 31.81
C LYS A 350 -21.83 5.01 32.46
N ALA A 351 -21.78 5.10 33.78
CA ALA A 351 -21.85 6.38 34.49
C ALA A 351 -20.73 7.35 34.06
N THR A 352 -19.52 6.82 33.88
CA THR A 352 -18.37 7.62 33.39
C THR A 352 -18.62 8.17 31.97
N GLU A 353 -19.04 7.29 31.07
CA GLU A 353 -19.30 7.69 29.67
C GLU A 353 -20.51 8.64 29.59
N GLU A 354 -21.58 8.36 30.34
CA GLU A 354 -22.77 9.20 30.42
C GLU A 354 -22.43 10.61 30.87
N THR A 355 -21.59 10.75 31.92
CA THR A 355 -21.11 12.06 32.38
C THR A 355 -20.30 12.76 31.28
N ARG A 356 -19.37 12.10 30.66
CA ARG A 356 -18.51 12.67 29.59
C ARG A 356 -19.32 13.23 28.42
N PHE A 357 -20.35 12.49 27.97
CA PHE A 357 -21.20 12.89 26.84
C PHE A 357 -22.19 13.97 27.22
N THR A 358 -22.83 13.86 28.41
CA THR A 358 -23.81 14.84 28.89
C THR A 358 -23.16 16.18 29.25
N ASP A 359 -21.96 16.18 29.80
CA ASP A 359 -21.20 17.41 30.05
C ASP A 359 -20.87 18.16 28.76
N ALA A 360 -20.43 17.44 27.73
CA ALA A 360 -20.17 18.03 26.42
C ALA A 360 -21.42 18.67 25.81
N LEU A 361 -22.59 18.01 25.95
CA LEU A 361 -23.87 18.52 25.46
C LEU A 361 -24.35 19.73 26.29
N ASN A 362 -24.38 19.60 27.61
CA ASN A 362 -24.96 20.62 28.53
C ASN A 362 -24.15 21.92 28.50
N ASN A 363 -22.82 21.80 28.42
CA ASN A 363 -21.93 22.96 28.32
C ASN A 363 -21.84 23.52 26.90
N LYS A 364 -22.50 22.90 25.91
CA LYS A 364 -22.39 23.22 24.47
C LYS A 364 -20.92 23.37 24.03
N ASP A 365 -20.05 22.52 24.61
CA ASP A 365 -18.63 22.51 24.27
C ASP A 365 -18.39 21.81 22.94
N TYR A 366 -18.27 22.63 21.88
CA TYR A 366 -18.12 22.13 20.52
C TYR A 366 -16.89 21.23 20.33
N LYS A 367 -15.76 21.59 20.96
CA LYS A 367 -14.53 20.80 20.87
C LYS A 367 -14.69 19.45 21.60
N ALA A 368 -15.31 19.45 22.77
CA ALA A 368 -15.61 18.22 23.49
C ALA A 368 -16.59 17.33 22.70
N VAL A 369 -17.60 17.92 22.06
CA VAL A 369 -18.52 17.17 21.19
C VAL A 369 -17.77 16.53 20.02
N LEU A 370 -16.94 17.25 19.28
CA LEU A 370 -16.16 16.66 18.18
C LEU A 370 -15.18 15.57 18.63
N ARG A 371 -14.75 15.60 19.91
CA ARG A 371 -13.86 14.60 20.48
C ARG A 371 -14.55 13.28 20.82
N VAL A 372 -15.85 13.30 21.06
CA VAL A 372 -16.63 12.11 21.47
C VAL A 372 -17.65 11.64 20.45
N PHE A 373 -18.06 12.50 19.51
CA PHE A 373 -19.10 12.21 18.53
C PHE A 373 -18.53 11.45 17.34
N ASN A 374 -18.76 10.15 17.33
CA ASN A 374 -18.29 9.24 16.29
C ASN A 374 -19.38 9.05 15.21
N LYS A 375 -19.37 9.91 14.15
CA LYS A 375 -20.35 9.84 13.07
C LYS A 375 -19.82 10.42 11.75
N LYS A 376 -19.31 9.55 10.90
CA LYS A 376 -18.62 9.88 9.63
C LYS A 376 -19.37 10.78 8.65
N GLN A 377 -20.70 10.77 8.68
CA GLN A 377 -21.49 11.45 7.66
C GLN A 377 -21.81 12.93 7.94
N ILE A 378 -21.52 13.46 9.13
CA ILE A 378 -21.94 14.80 9.53
C ILE A 378 -21.27 15.86 8.68
N SER A 379 -19.97 15.72 8.41
CA SER A 379 -19.24 16.65 7.56
C SER A 379 -19.72 16.70 6.11
N ASN A 380 -20.44 15.68 5.65
CA ASN A 380 -21.09 15.69 4.35
C ASN A 380 -22.36 16.57 4.31
N SER A 381 -22.95 16.88 5.45
CA SER A 381 -24.25 17.61 5.54
C SER A 381 -24.10 19.11 5.76
N VAL A 382 -22.86 19.63 5.82
CA VAL A 382 -22.64 21.06 6.13
C VAL A 382 -22.43 21.94 4.90
N GLY A 383 -22.32 21.38 3.71
CA GLY A 383 -22.04 22.12 2.47
C GLY A 383 -23.04 23.26 2.19
N THR A 384 -24.31 23.06 2.53
CA THR A 384 -25.39 24.05 2.33
C THR A 384 -25.18 25.33 3.12
N TYR A 385 -24.56 25.28 4.29
CA TYR A 385 -24.24 26.48 5.09
C TYR A 385 -23.24 27.41 4.39
N PHE A 386 -22.40 26.85 3.53
CA PHE A 386 -21.45 27.61 2.70
C PHE A 386 -22.05 28.02 1.35
N GLY A 387 -23.29 27.64 1.05
CA GLY A 387 -23.95 27.94 -0.23
C GLY A 387 -23.48 27.01 -1.38
N ILE A 388 -22.95 25.84 -1.06
CA ILE A 388 -22.56 24.81 -2.02
C ILE A 388 -23.41 23.53 -1.81
N GLY A 389 -23.31 22.58 -2.72
CA GLY A 389 -24.03 21.30 -2.57
C GLY A 389 -23.65 20.57 -1.28
N GLU A 390 -24.62 19.89 -0.68
CA GLU A 390 -24.50 19.24 0.64
C GLU A 390 -23.20 18.43 0.79
N ARG A 391 -22.84 17.62 -0.21
CA ARG A 391 -21.69 16.71 -0.18
C ARG A 391 -20.38 17.31 -0.73
N LEU A 392 -20.41 18.56 -1.18
CA LEU A 392 -19.26 19.16 -1.87
C LEU A 392 -18.21 19.74 -0.92
N TYR A 393 -18.55 19.97 0.35
CA TYR A 393 -17.66 20.63 1.30
C TYR A 393 -16.30 19.92 1.43
N ARG A 394 -16.29 18.63 1.79
CA ARG A 394 -15.06 17.85 1.96
C ARG A 394 -14.21 17.79 0.69
N SER A 395 -14.85 17.48 -0.43
CA SER A 395 -14.15 17.39 -1.72
C SER A 395 -13.56 18.73 -2.16
N THR A 396 -14.23 19.84 -1.83
CA THR A 396 -13.70 21.19 -2.09
C THR A 396 -12.47 21.48 -1.24
N ILE A 397 -12.51 21.20 0.07
CA ILE A 397 -11.34 21.34 0.95
C ILE A 397 -10.16 20.48 0.44
N LEU A 398 -10.41 19.20 0.10
CA LEU A 398 -9.36 18.32 -0.42
C LEU A 398 -8.82 18.76 -1.79
N SER A 399 -9.61 19.48 -2.57
CA SER A 399 -9.13 20.09 -3.81
C SER A 399 -8.29 21.31 -3.53
N LEU A 400 -8.70 22.18 -2.60
CA LEU A 400 -7.98 23.38 -2.21
C LEU A 400 -6.64 23.08 -1.53
N ILE A 401 -6.55 21.97 -0.79
CA ILE A 401 -5.30 21.54 -0.14
C ILE A 401 -4.19 21.17 -1.16
N LYS A 402 -4.55 20.97 -2.43
CA LYS A 402 -3.60 20.76 -3.54
C LYS A 402 -3.15 22.07 -4.22
N THR A 403 -3.65 23.21 -3.77
CA THR A 403 -3.36 24.54 -4.32
C THR A 403 -2.48 25.35 -3.37
N ASN A 404 -2.26 26.62 -3.69
CA ASN A 404 -1.59 27.58 -2.81
C ASN A 404 -2.33 27.88 -1.50
N LYS A 405 -3.53 27.29 -1.29
CA LYS A 405 -4.29 27.38 -0.03
C LYS A 405 -3.92 26.30 0.99
N LYS A 406 -3.01 25.41 0.63
CA LYS A 406 -2.57 24.29 1.49
C LYS A 406 -2.15 24.75 2.87
N ASP A 407 -1.24 25.72 2.96
CA ASP A 407 -0.64 26.14 4.24
C ASP A 407 -1.67 26.79 5.16
N GLU A 408 -2.61 27.56 4.59
CA GLU A 408 -3.72 28.14 5.33
C GLU A 408 -4.63 27.03 5.94
N ILE A 409 -4.98 26.01 5.15
CA ILE A 409 -5.80 24.89 5.60
C ILE A 409 -5.05 24.06 6.67
N VAL A 410 -3.79 23.73 6.43
CA VAL A 410 -2.95 22.97 7.37
C VAL A 410 -2.86 23.70 8.71
N ALA A 411 -2.71 25.02 8.71
CA ALA A 411 -2.67 25.82 9.94
C ALA A 411 -3.94 25.67 10.79
N THR A 412 -5.12 25.58 10.18
CA THR A 412 -6.40 25.39 10.90
C THR A 412 -6.52 24.03 11.59
N LEU A 413 -5.82 23.02 11.10
CA LEU A 413 -5.90 21.63 11.60
C LEU A 413 -4.80 21.29 12.61
N THR A 414 -3.76 22.10 12.68
CA THR A 414 -2.52 21.82 13.42
C THR A 414 -2.74 21.47 14.90
N SER A 415 -3.66 22.16 15.58
CA SER A 415 -3.96 21.93 17.02
C SER A 415 -4.68 20.61 17.32
N TYR A 416 -5.19 19.93 16.28
CA TYR A 416 -5.93 18.68 16.40
C TYR A 416 -5.07 17.45 16.06
N LEU A 417 -3.85 17.66 15.63
CA LEU A 417 -2.91 16.60 15.23
C LEU A 417 -1.93 16.27 16.34
N PRO A 418 -1.40 15.03 16.40
CA PRO A 418 -0.38 14.66 17.37
C PRO A 418 0.84 15.59 17.29
N THR A 419 1.29 16.09 18.43
CA THR A 419 2.48 16.95 18.54
C THR A 419 3.78 16.15 18.54
N GLU A 420 3.70 14.88 18.84
CA GLU A 420 4.83 13.95 18.93
C GLU A 420 5.36 13.50 17.56
N ILE A 421 4.60 13.70 16.49
CA ILE A 421 5.04 13.44 15.10
C ILE A 421 5.60 14.73 14.53
N PRO A 422 6.92 14.84 14.27
CA PRO A 422 7.53 16.03 13.65
C PRO A 422 6.89 16.33 12.28
N ARG A 423 6.84 17.62 11.91
CA ARG A 423 6.22 18.05 10.63
C ARG A 423 7.21 18.75 9.73
#